data_964aa0bac4dd9b026e8384ffa781643c
#
_entry.id   964aa0bac4dd9b026e8384ffa781643c
#
_cell.length_a   1.000
_cell.length_b   1.000
_cell.length_c   1.000
_cell.angle_alpha   90.00
_cell.angle_beta   90.00
_cell.angle_gamma   90.00
#
_symmetry.space_group_name_H-M   'P 1'
#
loop_
_entity.id
_entity.type
_entity.pdbx_description
1 polymer ?
#
loop_
_entity_poly.entity_id
_entity_poly.type
_entity_poly.pdbx_seq_one_letter_code
_entity_poly.pdbx_strand_id
1 'polypeptide(L)'
;MKKIIALFMCAAMLLCFAACGNSEQILVAEKESAGESVACENEDFADYTYTAVDTQAKALMEVNAGTADAAIVDYVMSIGSIGAGTDYEGLVIDGEGYSEEEYGIAFRKGSDLTAKVNEIIRDLKTSGELVNIAKNYKLDGILLGDEKSEAFAQAETDSDYEYVMNKGTLVIGITYFAPMNYENEAGELVGFETEFAKAVCAKLGVEAVFQEISWSAKETELAAKNIDCIWIGMTITEEREENMSISIPYMQNKQVKVVKSK
;
A
#
# COMPACT_ATOMS: atom_id res chain seq x y z
N MET A 1 29.58 13.90 -80.14
CA MET A 1 28.61 14.04 -79.08
C MET A 1 28.17 12.63 -78.66
N LYS A 2 28.84 12.01 -77.72
CA LYS A 2 28.47 10.73 -77.17
C LYS A 2 28.42 10.84 -75.65
N LYS A 3 27.24 10.77 -75.07
CA LYS A 3 27.02 10.83 -73.65
C LYS A 3 27.34 9.45 -73.03
N ILE A 4 28.32 9.40 -72.13
CA ILE A 4 28.64 8.22 -71.33
C ILE A 4 27.83 8.35 -70.06
N ILE A 5 26.90 7.42 -69.83
CA ILE A 5 26.15 7.28 -68.59
C ILE A 5 26.97 6.36 -67.70
N ALA A 6 27.48 6.87 -66.61
CA ALA A 6 28.12 6.09 -65.57
C ALA A 6 27.08 5.58 -64.59
N LEU A 7 26.93 4.25 -64.55
CA LEU A 7 26.06 3.54 -63.63
C LEU A 7 26.79 3.41 -62.29
N PHE A 8 26.35 4.17 -61.27
CA PHE A 8 26.81 4.04 -59.90
C PHE A 8 26.02 2.91 -59.24
N MET A 9 26.69 1.79 -58.99
CA MET A 9 26.19 0.69 -58.27
C MET A 9 26.38 0.96 -56.79
N CYS A 10 25.33 1.42 -56.09
CA CYS A 10 25.31 1.60 -54.64
C CYS A 10 25.12 0.25 -53.95
N ALA A 11 26.22 -0.34 -53.52
CA ALA A 11 26.18 -1.50 -52.63
C ALA A 11 25.70 -1.06 -51.25
N ALA A 12 24.42 -1.27 -50.93
CA ALA A 12 23.88 -1.11 -49.59
C ALA A 12 24.43 -2.25 -48.72
N MET A 13 25.48 -1.96 -47.95
CA MET A 13 25.85 -2.78 -46.78
C MET A 13 24.75 -2.63 -45.75
N LEU A 14 23.91 -3.66 -45.61
CA LEU A 14 23.11 -3.89 -44.43
C LEU A 14 24.05 -4.23 -43.25
N LEU A 15 24.46 -3.23 -42.52
CA LEU A 15 25.01 -3.42 -41.19
C LEU A 15 23.81 -3.84 -40.30
N CYS A 16 23.64 -5.16 -40.11
CA CYS A 16 22.90 -5.68 -38.98
C CYS A 16 23.66 -5.30 -37.71
N PHE A 17 23.35 -4.18 -37.13
CA PHE A 17 23.61 -3.94 -35.74
C PHE A 17 22.78 -4.97 -34.97
N ALA A 18 23.39 -6.08 -34.59
CA ALA A 18 22.92 -6.85 -33.44
C ALA A 18 23.14 -5.94 -32.24
N ALA A 19 22.15 -5.12 -31.95
CA ALA A 19 22.03 -4.50 -30.64
C ALA A 19 21.80 -5.62 -29.65
N CYS A 20 22.87 -6.16 -29.06
CA CYS A 20 22.80 -6.74 -27.75
C CYS A 20 22.51 -5.56 -26.80
N GLY A 21 21.31 -5.04 -26.85
CA GLY A 21 20.79 -4.18 -25.83
C GLY A 21 20.41 -5.09 -24.66
N ASN A 22 21.06 -4.98 -23.50
CA ASN A 22 20.40 -5.30 -22.27
C ASN A 22 19.06 -4.56 -22.34
N SER A 23 17.95 -5.26 -22.40
CA SER A 23 16.65 -4.64 -22.24
C SER A 23 16.68 -4.00 -20.85
N GLU A 24 16.48 -2.71 -20.80
CA GLU A 24 16.37 -1.93 -19.57
C GLU A 24 15.29 -2.58 -18.72
N GLN A 25 15.64 -3.05 -17.51
CA GLN A 25 14.68 -3.68 -16.61
C GLN A 25 13.83 -2.61 -15.95
N ILE A 26 12.52 -2.77 -15.98
CA ILE A 26 11.57 -1.80 -15.43
C ILE A 26 11.08 -2.29 -14.06
N LEU A 27 11.25 -1.43 -13.05
CA LEU A 27 10.74 -1.61 -11.70
C LEU A 27 9.59 -0.63 -11.45
N VAL A 28 8.50 -1.11 -10.91
CA VAL A 28 7.34 -0.27 -10.57
C VAL A 28 7.02 -0.34 -9.07
N ALA A 29 6.56 0.77 -8.50
CA ALA A 29 5.97 0.85 -7.18
C ALA A 29 4.93 1.96 -7.12
N GLU A 30 4.03 1.89 -6.14
CA GLU A 30 3.04 2.95 -5.92
C GLU A 30 3.74 4.23 -5.46
N LYS A 31 3.38 5.34 -6.10
CA LYS A 31 3.93 6.67 -5.80
C LYS A 31 3.68 7.06 -4.33
N GLU A 32 4.69 7.64 -3.66
CA GLU A 32 4.64 8.07 -2.25
C GLU A 32 4.38 6.94 -1.25
N SER A 33 4.57 5.68 -1.66
CA SER A 33 4.53 4.51 -0.78
C SER A 33 5.90 4.20 -0.18
N ALA A 34 5.93 3.33 0.83
CA ALA A 34 7.18 2.77 1.33
C ALA A 34 7.88 1.91 0.26
N GLY A 35 7.11 1.29 -0.63
CA GLY A 35 7.64 0.56 -1.79
C GLY A 35 8.41 1.45 -2.77
N GLU A 36 7.96 2.70 -2.99
CA GLU A 36 8.73 3.65 -3.80
C GLU A 36 10.07 3.98 -3.16
N SER A 37 10.11 4.23 -1.84
CA SER A 37 11.36 4.49 -1.13
C SER A 37 12.34 3.33 -1.29
N VAL A 38 11.88 2.09 -1.13
CA VAL A 38 12.70 0.88 -1.37
C VAL A 38 13.16 0.80 -2.82
N ALA A 39 12.28 1.05 -3.78
CA ALA A 39 12.62 0.99 -5.21
C ALA A 39 13.66 2.03 -5.64
N CYS A 40 13.65 3.21 -5.00
CA CYS A 40 14.54 4.32 -5.35
C CYS A 40 15.85 4.34 -4.56
N GLU A 41 15.86 3.80 -3.33
CA GLU A 41 16.98 3.99 -2.40
C GLU A 41 17.80 2.72 -2.20
N ASN A 42 17.25 1.54 -2.51
CA ASN A 42 17.96 0.28 -2.30
C ASN A 42 18.90 -0.03 -3.47
N GLU A 43 20.17 -0.32 -3.16
CA GLU A 43 21.22 -0.62 -4.15
C GLU A 43 20.91 -1.84 -5.03
N ASP A 44 20.07 -2.77 -4.57
CA ASP A 44 19.64 -3.95 -5.34
C ASP A 44 18.88 -3.56 -6.62
N PHE A 45 18.36 -2.33 -6.69
CA PHE A 45 17.57 -1.82 -7.82
C PHE A 45 18.30 -0.78 -8.66
N ALA A 46 19.60 -0.54 -8.43
CA ALA A 46 20.38 0.46 -9.14
C ALA A 46 20.41 0.25 -10.67
N ASP A 47 20.27 -0.99 -11.14
CA ASP A 47 20.25 -1.34 -12.56
C ASP A 47 18.84 -1.31 -13.19
N TYR A 48 17.81 -1.00 -12.39
CA TYR A 48 16.44 -0.87 -12.88
C TYR A 48 16.11 0.58 -13.24
N THR A 49 15.26 0.73 -14.24
CA THR A 49 14.55 2.01 -14.48
C THR A 49 13.27 2.00 -13.68
N TYR A 50 13.19 2.87 -12.67
CA TYR A 50 12.02 3.03 -11.84
C TYR A 50 10.89 3.79 -12.57
N THR A 51 9.65 3.32 -12.42
CA THR A 51 8.45 3.99 -12.91
C THR A 51 7.36 3.96 -11.83
N ALA A 52 6.89 5.14 -11.41
CA ALA A 52 5.80 5.26 -10.46
C ALA A 52 4.46 4.83 -11.06
N VAL A 53 3.63 4.17 -10.26
CA VAL A 53 2.24 3.86 -10.58
C VAL A 53 1.30 4.39 -9.50
N ASP A 54 0.00 4.48 -9.81
CA ASP A 54 -0.97 5.12 -8.92
C ASP A 54 -1.42 4.20 -7.77
N THR A 55 -1.31 2.88 -7.92
CA THR A 55 -1.72 1.90 -6.89
C THR A 55 -0.83 0.66 -6.92
N GLN A 56 -0.72 -0.06 -5.80
CA GLN A 56 -0.01 -1.35 -5.75
C GLN A 56 -0.68 -2.40 -6.66
N ALA A 57 -2.01 -2.39 -6.76
CA ALA A 57 -2.72 -3.25 -7.71
C ALA A 57 -2.28 -2.99 -9.16
N LYS A 58 -2.05 -1.72 -9.51
CA LYS A 58 -1.51 -1.34 -10.82
C LYS A 58 -0.09 -1.86 -11.00
N ALA A 59 0.76 -1.82 -9.97
CA ALA A 59 2.10 -2.38 -10.02
C ALA A 59 2.08 -3.89 -10.34
N LEU A 60 1.24 -4.67 -9.66
CA LEU A 60 1.07 -6.10 -9.94
C LEU A 60 0.54 -6.35 -11.37
N MET A 61 -0.39 -5.51 -11.83
CA MET A 61 -0.94 -5.61 -13.18
C MET A 61 0.13 -5.38 -14.25
N GLU A 62 1.03 -4.39 -14.08
CA GLU A 62 2.13 -4.12 -15.02
C GLU A 62 3.10 -5.31 -15.11
N VAL A 63 3.46 -5.91 -13.96
CA VAL A 63 4.31 -7.12 -13.95
C VAL A 63 3.58 -8.29 -14.61
N ASN A 64 2.30 -8.50 -14.30
CA ASN A 64 1.51 -9.58 -14.90
C ASN A 64 1.35 -9.40 -16.41
N ALA A 65 1.19 -8.18 -16.90
CA ALA A 65 1.14 -7.86 -18.32
C ALA A 65 2.51 -8.03 -19.03
N GLY A 66 3.62 -7.94 -18.27
CA GLY A 66 4.98 -7.96 -18.80
C GLY A 66 5.44 -6.61 -19.33
N THR A 67 4.80 -5.52 -18.92
CA THR A 67 5.21 -4.14 -19.16
C THR A 67 6.18 -3.63 -18.11
N ALA A 68 6.26 -4.31 -16.96
CA ALA A 68 7.33 -4.17 -15.98
C ALA A 68 7.95 -5.54 -15.66
N ASP A 69 9.22 -5.56 -15.29
CA ASP A 69 9.96 -6.77 -14.94
C ASP A 69 9.76 -7.15 -13.48
N ALA A 70 9.59 -6.14 -12.61
CA ALA A 70 9.39 -6.31 -11.18
C ALA A 70 8.51 -5.20 -10.59
N ALA A 71 7.86 -5.50 -9.47
CA ALA A 71 7.17 -4.53 -8.62
C ALA A 71 7.66 -4.62 -7.18
N ILE A 72 7.70 -3.48 -6.47
CA ILE A 72 7.82 -3.44 -5.02
C ILE A 72 6.44 -3.14 -4.46
N VAL A 73 5.96 -4.04 -3.61
CA VAL A 73 4.63 -3.96 -2.98
C VAL A 73 4.70 -4.46 -1.54
N ASP A 74 3.67 -4.17 -0.78
CA ASP A 74 3.49 -4.71 0.56
C ASP A 74 3.36 -6.24 0.55
N TYR A 75 4.04 -6.91 1.47
CA TYR A 75 3.89 -8.35 1.69
C TYR A 75 2.44 -8.73 1.99
N VAL A 76 1.75 -7.91 2.79
CA VAL A 76 0.33 -8.12 3.12
C VAL A 76 -0.52 -8.15 1.85
N MET A 77 -0.28 -7.25 0.89
CA MET A 77 -0.97 -7.28 -0.40
C MET A 77 -0.70 -8.57 -1.17
N SER A 78 0.54 -9.04 -1.14
CA SER A 78 0.92 -10.24 -1.86
C SER A 78 0.16 -11.48 -1.38
N ILE A 79 -0.14 -11.57 -0.07
CA ILE A 79 -0.90 -12.70 0.53
C ILE A 79 -2.28 -12.84 -0.13
N GLY A 80 -2.95 -11.73 -0.43
CA GLY A 80 -4.31 -11.75 -1.00
C GLY A 80 -4.35 -11.75 -2.53
N SER A 81 -3.26 -11.38 -3.20
CA SER A 81 -3.30 -11.04 -4.64
C SER A 81 -2.49 -11.97 -5.53
N ILE A 82 -1.45 -12.64 -5.04
CA ILE A 82 -0.55 -13.45 -5.86
C ILE A 82 -0.53 -14.93 -5.45
N GLY A 83 -0.23 -15.80 -6.43
CA GLY A 83 -0.14 -17.24 -6.23
C GLY A 83 -1.43 -17.99 -6.59
N ALA A 84 -1.42 -19.32 -6.40
CA ALA A 84 -2.49 -20.20 -6.83
C ALA A 84 -3.87 -19.81 -6.27
N GLY A 85 -4.84 -19.65 -7.14
CA GLY A 85 -6.23 -19.31 -6.79
C GLY A 85 -6.47 -17.81 -6.53
N THR A 86 -5.54 -16.95 -6.92
CA THR A 86 -5.68 -15.48 -6.86
C THR A 86 -5.70 -14.88 -8.26
N ASP A 87 -5.89 -13.57 -8.35
CA ASP A 87 -5.93 -12.84 -9.63
C ASP A 87 -4.60 -12.90 -10.40
N TYR A 88 -3.48 -13.12 -9.69
CA TYR A 88 -2.13 -13.16 -10.26
C TYR A 88 -1.41 -14.47 -9.95
N GLU A 89 -1.96 -15.61 -10.42
CA GLU A 89 -1.36 -16.95 -10.22
C GLU A 89 0.07 -17.08 -10.74
N GLY A 90 0.40 -16.32 -11.78
CA GLY A 90 1.72 -16.35 -12.43
C GLY A 90 2.76 -15.44 -11.79
N LEU A 91 2.44 -14.74 -10.70
CA LEU A 91 3.37 -13.89 -9.96
C LEU A 91 3.91 -14.60 -8.71
N VAL A 92 5.13 -14.26 -8.33
CA VAL A 92 5.81 -14.79 -7.14
C VAL A 92 6.63 -13.72 -6.45
N ILE A 93 6.82 -13.85 -5.14
CA ILE A 93 7.79 -13.06 -4.38
C ILE A 93 9.19 -13.58 -4.74
N ASP A 94 10.09 -12.67 -5.06
CA ASP A 94 11.50 -12.95 -5.33
C ASP A 94 12.38 -12.38 -4.20
N GLY A 95 12.95 -13.26 -3.40
CA GLY A 95 13.78 -12.92 -2.23
C GLY A 95 13.02 -12.92 -0.90
N GLU A 96 13.69 -12.44 0.16
CA GLU A 96 13.16 -12.46 1.54
C GLU A 96 12.36 -11.21 1.89
N GLY A 97 12.46 -10.16 1.08
CA GLY A 97 11.83 -8.86 1.30
C GLY A 97 12.80 -7.80 1.82
N TYR A 98 12.30 -6.59 1.91
CA TYR A 98 13.00 -5.35 2.30
C TYR A 98 12.24 -4.71 3.45
N SER A 99 12.88 -3.85 4.23
CA SER A 99 12.24 -2.98 5.26
C SER A 99 11.13 -3.68 6.05
N GLU A 100 11.42 -4.14 7.24
CA GLU A 100 10.35 -4.56 8.15
C GLU A 100 9.59 -3.31 8.62
N GLU A 101 8.26 -3.38 8.58
CA GLU A 101 7.34 -2.27 8.78
C GLU A 101 6.21 -2.64 9.73
N GLU A 102 5.58 -1.62 10.28
CA GLU A 102 4.38 -1.77 11.10
C GLU A 102 3.27 -0.87 10.55
N TYR A 103 2.03 -1.36 10.55
CA TYR A 103 0.87 -0.60 10.12
C TYR A 103 0.20 0.10 11.29
N GLY A 104 -0.19 1.34 11.06
CA GLY A 104 -0.98 2.18 11.96
C GLY A 104 -2.11 2.92 11.25
N ILE A 105 -3.00 3.49 12.05
CA ILE A 105 -4.10 4.34 11.60
C ILE A 105 -3.68 5.79 11.81
N ALA A 106 -3.73 6.62 10.76
CA ALA A 106 -3.35 8.02 10.89
C ALA A 106 -4.56 8.92 11.07
N PHE A 107 -4.38 9.89 11.95
CA PHE A 107 -5.30 10.98 12.27
C PHE A 107 -4.61 12.33 12.06
N ARG A 108 -5.35 13.41 12.06
CA ARG A 108 -4.78 14.77 12.03
C ARG A 108 -3.77 14.94 13.16
N LYS A 109 -2.71 15.68 12.91
CA LYS A 109 -1.68 15.94 13.93
C LYS A 109 -2.29 16.54 15.19
N GLY A 110 -1.98 15.97 16.34
CA GLY A 110 -2.52 16.38 17.64
C GLY A 110 -3.97 15.92 17.93
N SER A 111 -4.58 15.07 17.07
CA SER A 111 -5.95 14.61 17.26
C SER A 111 -6.12 13.75 18.52
N ASP A 112 -7.06 14.14 19.39
CA ASP A 112 -7.46 13.41 20.60
C ASP A 112 -8.19 12.09 20.29
N LEU A 113 -8.73 11.95 19.08
CA LEU A 113 -9.35 10.72 18.57
C LEU A 113 -8.35 9.55 18.55
N THR A 114 -7.06 9.83 18.31
CA THR A 114 -5.99 8.82 18.31
C THR A 114 -5.93 8.05 19.64
N ALA A 115 -5.98 8.76 20.76
CA ALA A 115 -5.95 8.14 22.09
C ALA A 115 -7.17 7.23 22.32
N LYS A 116 -8.35 7.68 21.89
CA LYS A 116 -9.59 6.90 22.01
C LYS A 116 -9.58 5.62 21.14
N VAL A 117 -9.10 5.73 19.93
CA VAL A 117 -8.94 4.58 19.05
C VAL A 117 -7.90 3.60 19.59
N ASN A 118 -6.79 4.08 20.15
CA ASN A 118 -5.79 3.24 20.80
C ASN A 118 -6.35 2.43 22.00
N GLU A 119 -7.20 3.03 22.83
CA GLU A 119 -7.91 2.31 23.90
C GLU A 119 -8.73 1.15 23.31
N ILE A 120 -9.48 1.41 22.26
CA ILE A 120 -10.33 0.40 21.60
C ILE A 120 -9.51 -0.69 20.91
N ILE A 121 -8.39 -0.33 20.28
CA ILE A 121 -7.48 -1.33 19.66
C ILE A 121 -6.97 -2.30 20.74
N ARG A 122 -6.54 -1.79 21.91
CA ARG A 122 -6.12 -2.66 23.03
C ARG A 122 -7.24 -3.57 23.52
N ASP A 123 -8.46 -3.05 23.63
CA ASP A 123 -9.62 -3.85 23.99
C ASP A 123 -9.88 -4.98 22.99
N LEU A 124 -9.83 -4.66 21.67
CA LEU A 124 -10.03 -5.66 20.61
C LEU A 124 -8.92 -6.72 20.57
N LYS A 125 -7.67 -6.33 20.87
CA LYS A 125 -6.54 -7.25 21.02
C LYS A 125 -6.76 -8.16 22.23
N THR A 126 -7.02 -7.58 23.40
CA THR A 126 -7.18 -8.33 24.67
C THR A 126 -8.38 -9.26 24.65
N SER A 127 -9.49 -8.86 24.05
CA SER A 127 -10.69 -9.71 23.90
C SER A 127 -10.52 -10.84 22.88
N GLY A 128 -9.49 -10.78 22.04
CA GLY A 128 -9.27 -11.69 20.92
C GLY A 128 -10.17 -11.41 19.70
N GLU A 129 -10.98 -10.36 19.73
CA GLU A 129 -11.85 -10.00 18.61
C GLU A 129 -11.03 -9.66 17.36
N LEU A 130 -9.94 -8.87 17.50
CA LEU A 130 -9.07 -8.52 16.38
C LEU A 130 -8.40 -9.76 15.75
N VAL A 131 -7.96 -10.72 16.57
CA VAL A 131 -7.39 -11.99 16.09
C VAL A 131 -8.43 -12.80 15.31
N ASN A 132 -9.69 -12.81 15.77
CA ASN A 132 -10.75 -13.52 15.05
C ASN A 132 -11.06 -12.88 13.70
N ILE A 133 -11.06 -11.53 13.61
CA ILE A 133 -11.17 -10.82 12.33
C ILE A 133 -10.00 -11.20 11.42
N ALA A 134 -8.76 -11.13 11.90
CA ALA A 134 -7.57 -11.43 11.11
C ALA A 134 -7.54 -12.86 10.55
N LYS A 135 -8.05 -13.86 11.31
CA LYS A 135 -8.14 -15.26 10.85
C LYS A 135 -9.00 -15.43 9.61
N ASN A 136 -10.06 -14.61 9.45
CA ASN A 136 -10.92 -14.67 8.26
C ASN A 136 -10.12 -14.35 6.98
N TYR A 137 -9.04 -13.59 7.13
CA TYR A 137 -8.17 -13.12 6.04
C TYR A 137 -6.78 -13.77 6.04
N LYS A 138 -6.52 -14.76 6.92
CA LYS A 138 -5.21 -15.43 7.08
C LYS A 138 -4.07 -14.48 7.48
N LEU A 139 -4.40 -13.44 8.25
CA LEU A 139 -3.47 -12.39 8.70
C LEU A 139 -3.12 -12.50 10.20
N ASP A 140 -3.64 -13.49 10.91
CA ASP A 140 -3.45 -13.64 12.36
C ASP A 140 -1.97 -13.89 12.74
N GLY A 141 -1.18 -14.46 11.84
CA GLY A 141 0.25 -14.70 12.07
C GLY A 141 1.14 -13.46 12.02
N ILE A 142 0.62 -12.33 11.55
CA ILE A 142 1.36 -11.06 11.43
C ILE A 142 0.74 -9.93 12.25
N LEU A 143 -0.26 -10.23 13.08
CA LEU A 143 -0.78 -9.27 14.05
C LEU A 143 0.26 -9.00 15.14
N LEU A 144 0.34 -7.72 15.56
CA LEU A 144 1.15 -7.32 16.69
C LEU A 144 0.38 -7.49 18.00
N GLY A 145 1.05 -8.05 19.01
CA GLY A 145 0.55 -8.14 20.37
C GLY A 145 0.60 -6.81 21.12
N ASP A 146 0.25 -6.86 22.41
CA ASP A 146 0.21 -5.67 23.27
C ASP A 146 1.59 -5.17 23.69
N GLU A 147 2.64 -6.02 23.65
CA GLU A 147 4.01 -5.69 24.04
C GLU A 147 4.63 -4.58 23.20
N LYS A 148 4.13 -4.34 21.98
CA LYS A 148 4.57 -3.24 21.11
C LYS A 148 3.66 -2.01 21.14
N SER A 149 2.77 -1.92 22.10
CA SER A 149 1.78 -0.85 22.17
C SER A 149 2.24 0.36 23.00
N GLU A 150 3.51 0.77 22.93
CA GLU A 150 3.93 2.04 23.50
C GLU A 150 3.15 3.16 22.83
N ALA A 151 2.47 3.96 23.64
CA ALA A 151 1.64 5.05 23.14
C ALA A 151 2.54 6.13 22.53
N PHE A 152 2.44 6.32 21.22
CA PHE A 152 2.98 7.52 20.61
C PHE A 152 2.29 8.76 21.15
N ALA A 153 3.04 9.85 21.22
CA ALA A 153 2.75 11.06 21.98
C ALA A 153 1.34 11.62 21.74
N GLN A 154 0.77 11.88 22.84
CA GLN A 154 -0.19 12.81 23.35
C GLN A 154 -1.01 13.63 22.37
N ALA A 155 -2.32 13.43 22.47
CA ALA A 155 -3.31 14.40 22.06
C ALA A 155 -3.00 15.77 22.67
N GLU A 156 -2.73 16.74 21.86
CA GLU A 156 -2.96 18.12 22.19
C GLU A 156 -4.44 18.42 21.93
N THR A 157 -4.98 19.38 22.61
CA THR A 157 -6.35 19.82 22.75
C THR A 157 -7.14 20.04 21.44
N ASP A 158 -7.11 19.12 20.49
CA ASP A 158 -7.98 19.19 19.32
C ASP A 158 -9.27 18.39 19.59
N SER A 159 -10.40 18.97 19.30
CA SER A 159 -11.74 18.43 19.53
C SER A 159 -12.21 17.46 18.41
N ASP A 160 -11.29 16.73 17.79
CA ASP A 160 -11.63 15.77 16.72
C ASP A 160 -12.54 14.65 17.23
N TYR A 161 -12.31 14.17 18.45
CA TYR A 161 -13.19 13.20 19.09
C TYR A 161 -14.61 13.75 19.22
N GLU A 162 -14.78 14.95 19.79
CA GLU A 162 -16.08 15.59 19.94
C GLU A 162 -16.75 15.85 18.57
N TYR A 163 -15.98 16.27 17.57
CA TYR A 163 -16.46 16.48 16.21
C TYR A 163 -17.02 15.18 15.61
N VAL A 164 -16.31 14.07 15.72
CA VAL A 164 -16.74 12.76 15.21
C VAL A 164 -17.98 12.27 15.96
N MET A 165 -18.00 12.41 17.29
CA MET A 165 -19.16 12.03 18.11
C MET A 165 -20.41 12.83 17.76
N ASN A 166 -20.30 14.14 17.59
CA ASN A 166 -21.42 15.02 17.22
C ASN A 166 -21.92 14.75 15.80
N LYS A 167 -21.04 14.41 14.89
CA LYS A 167 -21.37 14.02 13.52
C LYS A 167 -22.03 12.62 13.46
N GLY A 168 -21.71 11.74 14.39
CA GLY A 168 -22.21 10.37 14.46
C GLY A 168 -21.57 9.42 13.43
N THR A 169 -20.54 9.88 12.71
CA THR A 169 -19.85 9.09 11.68
C THR A 169 -18.34 9.27 11.79
N LEU A 170 -17.57 8.20 11.48
CA LEU A 170 -16.15 8.26 11.22
C LEU A 170 -15.93 8.07 9.72
N VAL A 171 -15.42 9.09 9.03
CA VAL A 171 -15.08 9.01 7.61
C VAL A 171 -13.67 8.49 7.46
N ILE A 172 -13.53 7.32 6.86
CA ILE A 172 -12.31 6.54 6.78
C ILE A 172 -11.81 6.59 5.34
N GLY A 173 -10.65 7.19 5.12
CA GLY A 173 -9.98 7.21 3.82
C GLY A 173 -9.33 5.86 3.54
N ILE A 174 -9.71 5.24 2.43
CA ILE A 174 -9.19 3.95 1.97
C ILE A 174 -8.71 4.01 0.53
N THR A 175 -7.84 3.05 0.15
CA THR A 175 -7.65 2.61 -1.23
C THR A 175 -8.05 1.14 -1.33
N TYR A 176 -8.35 0.65 -2.53
CA TYR A 176 -8.59 -0.78 -2.71
C TYR A 176 -7.27 -1.56 -2.65
N PHE A 177 -7.19 -2.43 -1.66
CA PHE A 177 -5.98 -3.14 -1.26
C PHE A 177 -6.34 -4.47 -0.60
N ALA A 178 -6.55 -5.53 -1.38
CA ALA A 178 -6.82 -6.85 -0.83
C ALA A 178 -5.58 -7.41 -0.09
N PRO A 179 -5.74 -8.06 1.08
CA PRO A 179 -7.00 -8.44 1.73
C PRO A 179 -7.50 -7.41 2.76
N MET A 180 -7.01 -6.15 2.73
CA MET A 180 -7.29 -5.12 3.73
C MET A 180 -8.63 -4.43 3.51
N ASN A 181 -8.83 -3.82 2.34
CA ASN A 181 -10.07 -3.17 1.90
C ASN A 181 -10.30 -3.50 0.43
N TYR A 182 -11.35 -4.22 0.09
CA TYR A 182 -11.65 -4.59 -1.29
C TYR A 182 -13.14 -4.90 -1.49
N GLU A 183 -13.60 -4.89 -2.72
CA GLU A 183 -14.95 -5.32 -3.05
C GLU A 183 -14.99 -6.84 -3.30
N ASN A 184 -15.98 -7.50 -2.70
CA ASN A 184 -16.27 -8.89 -2.99
C ASN A 184 -17.05 -9.03 -4.32
N GLU A 185 -17.36 -10.27 -4.75
CA GLU A 185 -18.11 -10.53 -5.97
C GLU A 185 -19.52 -9.88 -6.00
N ALA A 186 -20.09 -9.54 -4.85
CA ALA A 186 -21.36 -8.86 -4.73
C ALA A 186 -21.25 -7.32 -4.79
N GLY A 187 -20.01 -6.78 -4.89
CA GLY A 187 -19.75 -5.35 -4.86
C GLY A 187 -19.83 -4.74 -3.45
N GLU A 188 -19.70 -5.57 -2.40
CA GLU A 188 -19.69 -5.10 -1.03
C GLU A 188 -18.25 -4.87 -0.56
N LEU A 189 -17.99 -3.76 0.13
CA LEU A 189 -16.69 -3.49 0.73
C LEU A 189 -16.46 -4.42 1.93
N VAL A 190 -15.42 -5.22 1.80
CA VAL A 190 -14.97 -6.23 2.77
C VAL A 190 -13.46 -6.12 2.95
N GLY A 191 -12.90 -6.87 3.89
CA GLY A 191 -11.47 -6.95 4.15
C GLY A 191 -11.16 -6.79 5.63
N PHE A 192 -9.94 -7.13 5.97
CA PHE A 192 -9.50 -7.12 7.38
C PHE A 192 -9.69 -5.72 8.01
N GLU A 193 -9.20 -4.67 7.38
CA GLU A 193 -9.31 -3.31 7.92
C GLU A 193 -10.74 -2.78 7.85
N THR A 194 -11.51 -3.17 6.83
CA THR A 194 -12.94 -2.84 6.76
C THR A 194 -13.70 -3.40 7.97
N GLU A 195 -13.46 -4.66 8.34
CA GLU A 195 -14.10 -5.27 9.51
C GLU A 195 -13.54 -4.72 10.82
N PHE A 196 -12.23 -4.48 10.89
CA PHE A 196 -11.58 -3.88 12.04
C PHE A 196 -12.09 -2.46 12.29
N ALA A 197 -12.21 -1.63 11.26
CA ALA A 197 -12.76 -0.28 11.37
C ALA A 197 -14.24 -0.29 11.82
N LYS A 198 -15.05 -1.19 11.29
CA LYS A 198 -16.44 -1.39 11.74
C LYS A 198 -16.51 -1.77 13.23
N ALA A 199 -15.61 -2.64 13.71
CA ALA A 199 -15.54 -3.03 15.12
C ALA A 199 -15.13 -1.83 16.02
N VAL A 200 -14.16 -1.03 15.60
CA VAL A 200 -13.77 0.20 16.31
C VAL A 200 -14.92 1.20 16.35
N CYS A 201 -15.58 1.47 15.21
CA CYS A 201 -16.71 2.39 15.13
C CYS A 201 -17.89 1.95 15.99
N ALA A 202 -18.17 0.64 16.05
CA ALA A 202 -19.21 0.09 16.93
C ALA A 202 -18.91 0.35 18.41
N LYS A 203 -17.63 0.23 18.84
CA LYS A 203 -17.21 0.57 20.22
C LYS A 203 -17.20 2.07 20.49
N LEU A 204 -16.90 2.90 19.49
CA LEU A 204 -17.03 4.37 19.58
C LEU A 204 -18.49 4.82 19.63
N GLY A 205 -19.43 4.03 19.09
CA GLY A 205 -20.84 4.40 18.98
C GLY A 205 -21.13 5.33 17.78
N VAL A 206 -20.35 5.21 16.70
CA VAL A 206 -20.51 5.97 15.46
C VAL A 206 -20.62 5.03 14.26
N GLU A 207 -21.11 5.51 13.14
CA GLU A 207 -21.14 4.78 11.88
C GLU A 207 -19.80 4.87 11.14
N ALA A 208 -19.32 3.75 10.58
CA ALA A 208 -18.17 3.73 9.70
C ALA A 208 -18.56 4.13 8.28
N VAL A 209 -17.97 5.18 7.74
CA VAL A 209 -18.18 5.66 6.37
C VAL A 209 -16.84 5.54 5.62
N PHE A 210 -16.79 4.69 4.62
CA PHE A 210 -15.56 4.46 3.83
C PHE A 210 -15.59 5.37 2.60
N GLN A 211 -14.47 6.09 2.39
CA GLN A 211 -14.27 6.97 1.27
C GLN A 211 -13.00 6.56 0.53
N GLU A 212 -13.13 6.19 -0.74
CA GLU A 212 -11.97 5.96 -1.60
C GLU A 212 -11.22 7.27 -1.82
N ILE A 213 -9.90 7.24 -1.65
CA ILE A 213 -8.99 8.37 -1.89
C ILE A 213 -7.84 7.93 -2.79
N SER A 214 -7.16 8.89 -3.42
CA SER A 214 -5.83 8.63 -3.97
C SER A 214 -4.80 8.58 -2.84
N TRP A 215 -3.91 7.58 -2.84
CA TRP A 215 -2.85 7.48 -1.83
C TRP A 215 -2.02 8.76 -1.72
N SER A 216 -1.65 9.37 -2.85
CA SER A 216 -0.90 10.62 -2.88
C SER A 216 -1.65 11.84 -2.33
N ALA A 217 -2.99 11.76 -2.21
CA ALA A 217 -3.80 12.84 -1.65
C ALA A 217 -4.12 12.67 -0.16
N LYS A 218 -3.72 11.56 0.46
CA LYS A 218 -4.13 11.15 1.83
C LYS A 218 -4.00 12.24 2.88
N GLU A 219 -2.86 12.92 2.94
CA GLU A 219 -2.63 13.98 3.93
C GLU A 219 -3.46 15.23 3.65
N THR A 220 -3.64 15.57 2.38
CA THR A 220 -4.48 16.70 1.95
C THR A 220 -5.95 16.46 2.32
N GLU A 221 -6.48 15.24 2.04
CA GLU A 221 -7.84 14.85 2.39
C GLU A 221 -8.07 14.87 3.91
N LEU A 222 -7.08 14.39 4.67
CA LEU A 222 -7.12 14.41 6.14
C LEU A 222 -7.09 15.84 6.71
N ALA A 223 -6.19 16.68 6.21
CA ALA A 223 -6.06 18.08 6.64
C ALA A 223 -7.30 18.91 6.27
N ALA A 224 -7.90 18.64 5.13
CA ALA A 224 -9.13 19.30 4.68
C ALA A 224 -10.40 18.85 5.43
N LYS A 225 -10.30 17.85 6.33
CA LYS A 225 -11.43 17.21 7.02
C LYS A 225 -12.43 16.53 6.07
N ASN A 226 -12.00 16.16 4.86
CA ASN A 226 -12.80 15.32 3.96
C ASN A 226 -12.87 13.89 4.49
N ILE A 227 -11.80 13.43 5.17
CA ILE A 227 -11.74 12.19 5.93
C ILE A 227 -11.32 12.48 7.37
N ASP A 228 -11.66 11.58 8.30
CA ASP A 228 -11.28 11.69 9.72
C ASP A 228 -10.03 10.89 10.05
N CYS A 229 -9.77 9.82 9.33
CA CYS A 229 -8.56 9.02 9.45
C CYS A 229 -8.17 8.38 8.11
N ILE A 230 -6.91 7.95 8.02
CA ILE A 230 -6.35 7.14 6.93
C ILE A 230 -6.18 5.73 7.47
N TRP A 231 -6.84 4.74 6.83
CA TRP A 231 -6.82 3.36 7.32
C TRP A 231 -6.74 2.37 6.14
N ILE A 232 -5.53 2.16 5.64
CA ILE A 232 -5.26 1.42 4.40
C ILE A 232 -3.89 0.75 4.38
N GLY A 233 -3.53 -0.02 5.41
CA GLY A 233 -2.20 -0.62 5.47
C GLY A 233 -1.09 0.43 5.49
N MET A 234 -1.27 1.49 6.27
CA MET A 234 -0.32 2.58 6.27
C MET A 234 0.90 2.25 7.14
N THR A 235 2.06 2.14 6.50
CA THR A 235 3.35 2.01 7.18
C THR A 235 3.62 3.22 8.07
N ILE A 236 3.98 2.98 9.32
CA ILE A 236 4.45 3.98 10.26
C ILE A 236 5.88 4.36 9.87
N THR A 237 6.14 5.64 9.63
CA THR A 237 7.48 6.21 9.37
C THR A 237 7.67 7.48 10.18
N GLU A 238 8.93 7.83 10.48
CA GLU A 238 9.25 9.07 11.20
C GLU A 238 8.65 10.31 10.51
N GLU A 239 8.74 10.39 9.18
CA GLU A 239 8.16 11.49 8.40
C GLU A 239 6.64 11.60 8.59
N ARG A 240 5.92 10.46 8.56
CA ARG A 240 4.46 10.43 8.76
C ARG A 240 4.08 10.79 10.20
N GLU A 241 4.89 10.38 11.18
CA GLU A 241 4.68 10.75 12.58
C GLU A 241 4.94 12.24 12.85
N GLU A 242 5.80 12.89 12.06
CA GLU A 242 5.97 14.35 12.14
C GLU A 242 4.73 15.11 11.68
N ASN A 243 4.00 14.58 10.69
CA ASN A 243 2.87 15.25 10.03
C ASN A 243 1.49 14.82 10.58
N MET A 244 1.38 13.65 11.17
CA MET A 244 0.14 13.04 11.61
C MET A 244 0.27 12.46 13.01
N SER A 245 -0.86 12.24 13.68
CA SER A 245 -0.93 11.40 14.88
C SER A 245 -1.29 9.99 14.45
N ILE A 246 -0.42 9.03 14.76
CA ILE A 246 -0.61 7.64 14.31
C ILE A 246 -0.97 6.76 15.51
N SER A 247 -1.86 5.80 15.32
CA SER A 247 -2.24 4.84 16.36
C SER A 247 -1.09 3.93 16.76
N ILE A 248 -1.28 3.20 17.85
CA ILE A 248 -0.42 2.04 18.14
C ILE A 248 -0.43 1.08 16.96
N PRO A 249 0.70 0.42 16.68
CA PRO A 249 0.76 -0.51 15.56
C PRO A 249 -0.11 -1.74 15.81
N TYR A 250 -0.71 -2.26 14.74
CA TYR A 250 -1.59 -3.44 14.83
C TYR A 250 -1.11 -4.63 14.00
N MET A 251 -0.27 -4.42 12.99
CA MET A 251 0.15 -5.47 12.06
C MET A 251 1.59 -5.26 11.59
N GLN A 252 2.32 -6.36 11.40
CA GLN A 252 3.62 -6.35 10.74
C GLN A 252 3.46 -6.39 9.22
N ASN A 253 4.35 -5.71 8.53
CA ASN A 253 4.50 -5.76 7.08
C ASN A 253 5.99 -5.77 6.70
N LYS A 254 6.27 -5.91 5.44
CA LYS A 254 7.55 -5.61 4.79
C LYS A 254 7.33 -5.35 3.31
N GLN A 255 8.24 -4.68 2.66
CA GLN A 255 8.23 -4.55 1.21
C GLN A 255 8.76 -5.82 0.55
N VAL A 256 8.16 -6.25 -0.53
CA VAL A 256 8.61 -7.42 -1.29
C VAL A 256 8.72 -7.12 -2.77
N LYS A 257 9.72 -7.74 -3.41
CA LYS A 257 9.85 -7.74 -4.86
C LYS A 257 8.99 -8.85 -5.44
N VAL A 258 8.10 -8.48 -6.36
CA VAL A 258 7.24 -9.42 -7.09
C VAL A 258 7.66 -9.45 -8.55
N VAL A 259 7.77 -10.66 -9.08
CA VAL A 259 8.15 -10.93 -10.48
C VAL A 259 7.26 -12.01 -11.07
N LYS A 260 7.30 -12.20 -12.40
CA LYS A 260 6.70 -13.38 -13.03
C LYS A 260 7.43 -14.66 -12.63
N SER A 261 6.65 -15.70 -12.34
CA SER A 261 7.20 -17.06 -12.22
C SER A 261 7.84 -17.50 -13.53
N LYS A 262 8.98 -18.16 -13.45
CA LYS A 262 9.70 -18.72 -14.61
C LYS A 262 9.03 -19.97 -15.15
#